data_f78179edcf4b05a08a58ab1b88eb4203
#
_entry.id   f78179edcf4b05a08a58ab1b88eb4203
#
_cell.length_a   1.000
_cell.length_b   1.000
_cell.length_c   1.000
_cell.angle_alpha   90.00
_cell.angle_beta   90.00
_cell.angle_gamma   90.00
#
_symmetry.space_group_name_H-M   'P 1'
#
loop_
_entity.id
_entity.type
_entity.pdbx_description
1 polymer ?
#
loop_
_entity_poly.entity_id
_entity_poly.type
_entity_poly.pdbx_seq_one_letter_code
_entity_poly.pdbx_strand_id
1 'polypeptide(L)' 'MTSKTFEAPIPGTFFRKPAPDQPPFKGEGDSVAIGDTLGLIEVMKTFTPVVADAAGRLLAFHVEDEDPVMAGQPLYDLDL' A
#
# COMPACT_ATOMS: atom_id res chain seq x y z
N MET A 1 1.77 22.35 -1.99
CA MET A 1 1.76 20.89 -2.20
C MET A 1 1.44 20.19 -0.90
N THR A 2 0.53 19.25 -0.94
CA THR A 2 0.07 18.56 0.24
C THR A 2 0.35 17.08 0.08
N SER A 3 1.07 16.51 1.04
CA SER A 3 1.27 15.07 1.09
C SER A 3 0.52 14.49 2.27
N LYS A 4 0.14 13.21 2.16
CA LYS A 4 -0.56 12.52 3.22
C LYS A 4 -0.02 11.11 3.34
N THR A 5 0.19 10.69 4.58
CA THR A 5 0.64 9.34 4.91
C THR A 5 -0.57 8.46 5.19
N PHE A 6 -0.58 7.29 4.59
CA PHE A 6 -1.65 6.30 4.76
C PHE A 6 -1.13 5.13 5.58
N GLU A 7 -1.95 4.67 6.51
CA GLU A 7 -1.55 3.68 7.50
C GLU A 7 -2.20 2.33 7.23
N ALA A 8 -1.58 1.28 7.78
CA ALA A 8 -2.15 -0.06 7.69
C ALA A 8 -3.47 -0.11 8.46
N PRO A 9 -4.55 -0.60 7.84
CA PRO A 9 -5.84 -0.72 8.55
C PRO A 9 -5.88 -1.90 9.52
N ILE A 10 -5.05 -2.92 9.27
CA ILE A 10 -5.02 -4.14 10.08
C ILE A 10 -3.57 -4.61 10.18
N PRO A 11 -3.21 -5.41 11.20
CA PRO A 11 -1.89 -6.03 11.26
C PRO A 11 -1.81 -7.23 10.32
N GLY A 12 -0.61 -7.56 9.88
CA GLY A 12 -0.37 -8.72 9.02
C GLY A 12 0.94 -8.58 8.27
N THR A 13 1.04 -9.26 7.14
CA THR A 13 2.20 -9.17 6.25
C THR A 13 1.80 -8.38 5.01
N PHE A 14 2.57 -7.32 4.72
CA PHE A 14 2.27 -6.45 3.58
C PHE A 14 2.95 -6.95 2.32
N PHE A 15 2.16 -7.10 1.25
CA PHE A 15 2.68 -7.48 -0.07
C PHE A 15 2.43 -6.34 -1.04
N ARG A 16 3.47 -5.95 -1.77
CA ARG A 16 3.36 -4.92 -2.81
C ARG A 16 2.93 -5.49 -4.15
N LYS A 17 2.97 -6.81 -4.29
CA LYS A 17 2.71 -7.53 -5.55
C LYS A 17 1.53 -8.47 -5.37
N PRO A 18 0.74 -8.70 -6.44
CA PRO A 18 -0.34 -9.69 -6.37
C PRO A 18 0.18 -11.12 -6.31
N ALA A 19 1.40 -11.36 -6.83
CA ALA A 19 2.07 -12.66 -6.80
C ALA A 19 3.57 -12.42 -6.94
N PRO A 20 4.42 -13.39 -6.53
CA PRO A 20 5.88 -13.18 -6.56
C PRO A 20 6.43 -12.88 -7.95
N ASP A 21 5.80 -13.39 -9.01
CA ASP A 21 6.26 -13.23 -10.39
C ASP A 21 5.56 -12.09 -11.12
N GLN A 22 4.77 -11.27 -10.42
CA GLN A 22 4.05 -10.16 -11.00
C GLN A 22 4.69 -8.83 -10.57
N PRO A 23 4.52 -7.77 -11.36
CA PRO A 23 5.00 -6.45 -10.95
C PRO A 23 4.18 -5.92 -9.77
N PRO A 24 4.73 -4.96 -9.02
CA PRO A 24 3.97 -4.31 -7.95
C PRO A 24 2.70 -3.67 -8.48
N PHE A 25 1.68 -3.56 -7.61
CA PHE A 25 0.44 -2.87 -7.98
C PHE A 25 0.71 -1.43 -8.41
N LYS A 26 1.56 -0.73 -7.65
CA LYS A 26 1.97 0.64 -7.94
C LYS A 26 3.43 0.82 -7.57
N GLY A 27 4.12 1.67 -8.33
CA GLY A 27 5.49 2.08 -8.04
C GLY A 27 5.55 3.57 -7.70
N GLU A 28 6.65 3.99 -7.11
CA GLU A 28 6.87 5.40 -6.80
C GLU A 28 6.80 6.22 -8.08
N GLY A 29 6.07 7.34 -8.01
CA GLY A 29 5.82 8.20 -9.17
C GLY A 29 4.54 7.87 -9.91
N ASP A 30 3.90 6.76 -9.63
CA ASP A 30 2.66 6.38 -10.33
C ASP A 30 1.48 7.22 -9.86
N SER A 31 0.55 7.46 -10.77
CA SER A 31 -0.74 8.06 -10.43
C SER A 31 -1.61 7.06 -9.72
N VAL A 32 -2.27 7.51 -8.67
CA VAL A 32 -3.18 6.70 -7.85
C VAL A 32 -4.56 7.34 -7.88
N ALA A 33 -5.57 6.54 -8.21
CA ALA A 33 -6.96 6.98 -8.17
C ALA A 33 -7.66 6.34 -6.98
N ILE A 34 -8.76 6.96 -6.54
CA ILE A 34 -9.59 6.37 -5.49
C ILE A 34 -10.04 4.98 -5.95
N GLY A 35 -9.87 3.99 -5.10
CA GLY A 35 -10.21 2.60 -5.42
C GLY A 35 -9.06 1.76 -5.95
N ASP A 36 -7.92 2.40 -6.28
CA ASP A 36 -6.75 1.64 -6.73
C ASP A 36 -6.15 0.83 -5.58
N THR A 37 -5.69 -0.38 -5.89
CA THR A 37 -5.03 -1.23 -4.90
C THR A 37 -3.55 -0.89 -4.85
N LEU A 38 -3.03 -0.64 -3.65
CA LEU A 38 -1.61 -0.34 -3.42
C LEU A 38 -0.84 -1.58 -2.98
N GLY A 39 -1.52 -2.53 -2.39
CA GLY A 39 -0.91 -3.75 -1.89
C GLY A 39 -1.94 -4.64 -1.22
N LEU A 40 -1.45 -5.71 -0.61
CA LEU A 40 -2.29 -6.67 0.12
C LEU A 40 -1.73 -6.86 1.51
N ILE A 41 -2.61 -7.05 2.50
CA ILE A 41 -2.19 -7.46 3.83
C ILE A 41 -2.70 -8.88 4.04
N GLU A 42 -1.79 -9.80 4.35
CA GLU A 42 -2.12 -11.19 4.56
C GLU A 42 -2.20 -11.48 6.05
N VAL A 43 -3.32 -12.10 6.46
CA VAL A 43 -3.51 -12.58 7.82
C VAL A 43 -4.08 -13.99 7.70
N MET A 44 -3.34 -14.98 8.18
CA MET A 44 -3.78 -16.38 8.19
C MET A 44 -4.30 -16.84 6.82
N LYS A 45 -3.53 -16.55 5.77
CA LYS A 45 -3.82 -16.91 4.38
C LYS A 45 -5.03 -16.18 3.78
N THR A 46 -5.52 -15.14 4.45
CA THR A 46 -6.56 -14.28 3.93
C THR A 46 -5.91 -12.96 3.50
N PHE A 47 -6.13 -12.55 2.26
CA PHE A 47 -5.53 -11.34 1.70
C PHE A 47 -6.57 -10.22 1.67
N THR A 48 -6.23 -9.09 2.29
CA THR A 48 -7.09 -7.91 2.32
C THR A 48 -6.43 -6.82 1.47
N PRO A 49 -7.10 -6.33 0.40
CA PRO A 49 -6.53 -5.26 -0.40
C PRO A 49 -6.40 -3.97 0.39
N VAL A 50 -5.26 -3.29 0.21
CA VAL A 50 -5.06 -1.93 0.71
C VAL A 50 -5.44 -1.00 -0.43
N VAL A 51 -6.57 -0.32 -0.29
CA VAL A 51 -7.20 0.45 -1.36
C VAL A 51 -7.06 1.94 -1.05
N ALA A 52 -6.72 2.73 -2.07
CA ALA A 52 -6.59 4.18 -1.91
C ALA A 52 -7.95 4.82 -1.72
N ASP A 53 -8.09 5.68 -0.71
CA ASP A 53 -9.29 6.48 -0.48
C ASP A 53 -9.09 7.94 -0.88
N ALA A 54 -7.97 8.25 -1.53
CA ALA A 54 -7.68 9.56 -2.08
C ALA A 54 -6.89 9.40 -3.37
N ALA A 55 -7.01 10.36 -4.26
CA ALA A 55 -6.25 10.39 -5.51
C ALA A 55 -4.99 11.23 -5.33
N GLY A 56 -3.91 10.84 -6.01
CA GLY A 56 -2.66 11.57 -5.95
C GLY A 56 -1.55 10.81 -6.66
N ARG A 57 -0.32 11.22 -6.40
CA ARG A 57 0.86 10.54 -6.94
C ARG A 57 1.57 9.82 -5.79
N LEU A 58 1.95 8.58 -6.03
CA LEU A 58 2.66 7.80 -5.02
C LEU A 58 4.08 8.35 -4.85
N LEU A 59 4.39 8.82 -3.65
CA LEU A 59 5.70 9.38 -3.34
C LEU A 59 6.66 8.30 -2.88
N ALA A 60 6.25 7.50 -1.91
CA ALA A 60 7.12 6.48 -1.32
C ALA A 60 6.32 5.47 -0.53
N PHE A 61 6.88 4.27 -0.42
CA PHE A 61 6.41 3.29 0.55
C PHE A 61 7.33 3.35 1.79
N HIS A 62 6.73 3.20 2.96
CA HIS A 62 7.47 3.13 4.22
C HIS A 62 7.84 1.70 4.60
N VAL A 63 7.35 0.72 3.86
CA VAL A 63 7.56 -0.70 4.13
C VAL A 63 8.00 -1.40 2.85
N GLU A 64 8.70 -2.52 3.03
CA GLU A 64 9.14 -3.36 1.92
C GLU A 64 8.10 -4.44 1.64
N ASP A 65 8.22 -5.08 0.47
CA ASP A 65 7.42 -6.24 0.15
C ASP A 65 7.68 -7.35 1.18
N GLU A 66 6.62 -7.97 1.66
CA GLU A 66 6.65 -9.05 2.64
C GLU A 66 7.05 -8.62 4.06
N ASP A 67 7.01 -7.32 4.36
CA ASP A 67 7.27 -6.84 5.72
C ASP A 67 6.08 -7.07 6.64
N PRO A 68 6.34 -7.41 7.92
CA PRO A 68 5.27 -7.41 8.90
C PRO A 68 4.84 -5.98 9.22
N VAL A 69 3.55 -5.76 9.34
CA VAL A 69 3.00 -4.44 9.67
C VAL A 69 2.00 -4.56 10.82
N MET A 70 1.88 -3.47 11.57
CA MET A 70 0.90 -3.35 12.64
C MET A 70 -0.16 -2.35 12.20
N ALA A 71 -1.38 -2.46 12.76
CA ALA A 71 -2.42 -1.49 12.51
C ALA A 71 -1.92 -0.10 12.93
N GLY A 72 -2.14 0.90 12.07
CA GLY A 72 -1.68 2.27 12.30
C GLY A 72 -0.26 2.53 11.84
N GLN A 73 0.47 1.52 11.38
CA GLN A 73 1.83 1.71 10.89
C GLN A 73 1.79 2.39 9.51
N PRO A 74 2.62 3.42 9.28
CA PRO A 74 2.66 4.07 7.97
C PRO A 74 3.02 3.10 6.86
N LEU A 75 2.26 3.13 5.77
CA LEU A 75 2.49 2.28 4.60
C LEU A 75 3.03 3.06 3.42
N TYR A 76 2.36 4.15 3.06
CA TYR A 76 2.74 4.91 1.88
C TYR A 76 2.30 6.37 1.98
N ASP A 77 2.95 7.23 1.18
CA ASP A 77 2.63 8.64 1.07
C ASP A 77 2.14 8.97 -0.32
N LEU A 78 1.10 9.79 -0.40
CA LEU A 78 0.62 10.36 -1.64
C LEU A 78 0.83 11.87 -1.65
N ASP A 79 1.17 12.40 -2.82
CA ASP A 79 1.15 13.83 -3.12
C ASP A 79 -0.24 14.14 -3.67
N LEU A 80 -1.02 14.86 -2.91
CA LEU A 80 -2.43 15.14 -3.20
C LEU A 80 -2.62 16.38 -4.08
#